data_8274fbbea33fa12ba757ac654c33f296
#
_entry.id   8274fbbea33fa12ba757ac654c33f296
#
_cell.length_a   1.000
_cell.length_b   1.000
_cell.length_c   1.000
_cell.angle_alpha   90.00
_cell.angle_beta   90.00
_cell.angle_gamma   90.00
#
_symmetry.space_group_name_H-M   'P 1'
#
loop_
_entity.id
_entity.type
_entity.pdbx_description
1 polymer ?
#
loop_
_entity_poly.entity_id
_entity_poly.type
_entity_poly.pdbx_seq_one_letter_code
_entity_poly.pdbx_strand_id
1 'polypeptide(L)'
;MRTLLKIVLVFALVSAFVLAVSAQESRRALSKPNPRYPEIARKMNLAGAVKVEIVIGPDGRVKGTNVVGGHPILVDATLVALKEWKYEPAKGETSLTLTFDFRP
;
A
#
# COMPACT_ATOMS: atom_id res chain seq x y z
N MET A 1 -30.25 20.82 -28.42
CA MET A 1 -29.75 21.56 -27.25
C MET A 1 -29.98 20.83 -25.94
N ARG A 2 -31.16 20.31 -25.63
CA ARG A 2 -31.44 19.62 -24.36
C ARG A 2 -30.61 18.33 -24.17
N THR A 3 -30.28 17.59 -25.24
CA THR A 3 -29.53 16.35 -25.19
C THR A 3 -28.04 16.59 -24.91
N LEU A 4 -27.47 17.68 -25.43
CA LEU A 4 -26.07 18.06 -25.19
C LEU A 4 -25.84 18.49 -23.74
N LEU A 5 -26.80 19.18 -23.12
CA LEU A 5 -26.70 19.61 -21.73
C LEU A 5 -26.69 18.42 -20.76
N LYS A 6 -27.48 17.38 -21.04
CA LYS A 6 -27.53 16.16 -20.24
C LYS A 6 -26.21 15.38 -20.32
N ILE A 7 -25.58 15.30 -21.48
CA ILE A 7 -24.30 14.62 -21.69
C ILE A 7 -23.18 15.33 -20.91
N VAL A 8 -23.15 16.65 -20.96
CA VAL A 8 -22.13 17.44 -20.24
C VAL A 8 -22.24 17.24 -18.73
N LEU A 9 -23.45 17.20 -18.17
CA LEU A 9 -23.67 16.95 -16.74
C LEU A 9 -23.20 15.56 -16.30
N VAL A 10 -23.40 14.53 -17.12
CA VAL A 10 -22.95 13.17 -16.82
C VAL A 10 -21.42 13.10 -16.81
N PHE A 11 -20.74 13.72 -17.77
CA PHE A 11 -19.28 13.78 -17.80
C PHE A 11 -18.69 14.50 -16.59
N ALA A 12 -19.28 15.59 -16.15
CA ALA A 12 -18.84 16.33 -14.98
C ALA A 12 -18.93 15.50 -13.70
N LEU A 13 -20.00 14.71 -13.52
CA LEU A 13 -20.20 13.83 -12.36
C LEU A 13 -19.16 12.69 -12.33
N VAL A 14 -18.88 12.08 -13.48
CA VAL A 14 -17.88 11.00 -13.59
C VAL A 14 -16.48 11.52 -13.27
N SER A 15 -16.12 12.70 -13.75
CA SER A 15 -14.83 13.32 -13.47
C SER A 15 -14.64 13.63 -11.98
N ALA A 16 -15.67 14.13 -11.31
CA ALA A 16 -15.63 14.41 -9.87
C ALA A 16 -15.44 13.13 -9.05
N PHE A 17 -16.11 12.04 -9.44
CA PHE A 17 -15.96 10.74 -8.77
C PHE A 17 -14.54 10.18 -8.90
N VAL A 18 -13.93 10.23 -10.09
CA VAL A 18 -12.56 9.77 -10.32
C VAL A 18 -11.55 10.58 -9.50
N LEU A 19 -11.71 11.89 -9.40
CA LEU A 19 -10.86 12.75 -8.57
C LEU A 19 -10.96 12.41 -7.09
N ALA A 20 -12.18 12.09 -6.58
CA ALA A 20 -12.40 11.71 -5.20
C ALA A 20 -11.69 10.39 -4.87
N VAL A 21 -11.72 9.39 -5.76
CA VAL A 21 -11.02 8.11 -5.59
C VAL A 21 -9.50 8.32 -5.56
N SER A 22 -8.96 9.12 -6.48
CA SER A 22 -7.52 9.44 -6.52
C SER A 22 -7.05 10.15 -5.24
N ALA A 23 -7.85 11.04 -4.68
CA ALA A 23 -7.54 11.75 -3.44
C ALA A 23 -7.46 10.81 -2.23
N GLN A 24 -8.26 9.73 -2.20
CA GLN A 24 -8.25 8.74 -1.12
C GLN A 24 -7.01 7.83 -1.15
N GLU A 25 -6.41 7.63 -2.32
CA GLU A 25 -5.24 6.78 -2.51
C GLU A 25 -3.92 7.50 -2.25
N SER A 26 -3.93 8.80 -2.01
CA SER A 26 -2.72 9.64 -1.99
C SER A 26 -2.21 9.99 -0.59
N ARG A 27 -2.40 9.10 0.40
CA ARG A 27 -1.85 9.30 1.74
C ARG A 27 -0.32 9.26 1.68
N ARG A 28 0.31 10.34 2.12
CA ARG A 28 1.77 10.49 2.10
C ARG A 28 2.43 9.62 3.16
N ALA A 29 3.50 8.93 2.78
CA ALA A 29 4.33 8.20 3.71
C ALA A 29 5.32 9.14 4.38
N LEU A 30 5.40 9.10 5.71
CA LEU A 30 6.37 9.87 6.50
C LEU A 30 7.65 9.09 6.72
N SER A 31 7.56 7.78 6.92
CA SER A 31 8.69 6.89 7.13
C SER A 31 8.36 5.49 6.60
N LYS A 32 9.23 4.97 5.75
CA LYS A 32 9.09 3.63 5.17
C LYS A 32 10.44 2.92 5.15
N PRO A 33 10.98 2.48 6.31
CA PRO A 33 12.22 1.74 6.30
C PRO A 33 12.09 0.45 5.49
N ASN A 34 13.09 0.17 4.65
CA ASN A 34 13.10 -1.04 3.86
C ASN A 34 13.26 -2.28 4.75
N PRO A 35 12.64 -3.41 4.37
CA PRO A 35 12.91 -4.67 5.06
C PRO A 35 14.40 -5.02 5.01
N ARG A 36 14.91 -5.49 6.15
CA ARG A 36 16.28 -5.95 6.23
C ARG A 36 16.38 -7.34 5.59
N TYR A 37 17.37 -7.53 4.72
CA TYR A 37 17.62 -8.84 4.12
C TYR A 37 18.19 -9.78 5.19
N PRO A 38 17.49 -10.86 5.56
CA PRO A 38 17.95 -11.76 6.61
C PRO A 38 19.27 -12.45 6.21
N GLU A 39 20.17 -12.58 7.17
CA GLU A 39 21.47 -13.20 6.92
C GLU A 39 21.33 -14.66 6.47
N ILE A 40 20.42 -15.41 7.08
CA ILE A 40 20.14 -16.79 6.68
C ILE A 40 19.62 -16.87 5.24
N ALA A 41 18.79 -15.92 4.83
CA ALA A 41 18.29 -15.85 3.45
C ALA A 41 19.43 -15.59 2.46
N ARG A 42 20.38 -14.73 2.85
CA ARG A 42 21.56 -14.45 2.03
C ARG A 42 22.44 -15.69 1.87
N LYS A 43 22.68 -16.43 2.94
CA LYS A 43 23.45 -17.68 2.91
C LYS A 43 22.82 -18.75 2.04
N MET A 44 21.49 -18.77 1.98
CA MET A 44 20.72 -19.72 1.17
C MET A 44 20.45 -19.21 -0.25
N ASN A 45 20.94 -18.02 -0.62
CA ASN A 45 20.61 -17.34 -1.88
C ASN A 45 19.11 -17.25 -2.14
N LEU A 46 18.33 -17.03 -1.09
CA LEU A 46 16.89 -16.84 -1.23
C LEU A 46 16.62 -15.50 -1.91
N ALA A 47 15.90 -15.56 -3.02
CA ALA A 47 15.41 -14.38 -3.71
C ALA A 47 13.92 -14.55 -3.93
N GLY A 48 13.22 -13.47 -4.13
CA GLY A 48 11.80 -13.52 -4.45
C GLY A 48 11.04 -12.33 -3.94
N ALA A 49 9.76 -12.29 -4.27
CA ALA A 49 8.86 -11.23 -3.91
C ALA A 49 7.99 -11.62 -2.71
N VAL A 50 7.75 -10.66 -1.83
CA VAL A 50 6.76 -10.76 -0.77
C VAL A 50 5.63 -9.82 -1.09
N LYS A 51 4.41 -10.33 -1.17
CA LYS A 51 3.21 -9.54 -1.43
C LYS A 51 2.36 -9.50 -0.16
N VAL A 52 2.06 -8.30 0.31
CA VAL A 52 1.35 -8.06 1.55
C VAL A 52 0.28 -7.00 1.34
N GLU A 53 -0.92 -7.27 1.83
CA GLU A 53 -1.95 -6.25 1.98
C GLU A 53 -1.79 -5.61 3.36
N ILE A 54 -1.78 -4.29 3.42
CA ILE A 54 -1.72 -3.56 4.68
C ILE A 54 -2.94 -2.68 4.86
N VAL A 55 -3.33 -2.49 6.11
CA VAL A 55 -4.34 -1.51 6.52
C VAL A 55 -3.66 -0.46 7.37
N ILE A 56 -3.74 0.79 6.94
CA ILE A 56 -3.20 1.93 7.66
C ILE A 56 -4.32 2.55 8.47
N GLY A 57 -4.12 2.68 9.76
CA GLY A 57 -5.10 3.29 10.66
C GLY A 57 -5.16 4.82 10.53
N PRO A 58 -6.14 5.46 11.18
CA PRO A 58 -6.26 6.93 11.19
C PRO A 58 -5.03 7.64 11.73
N ASP A 59 -4.29 7.00 12.63
CA ASP A 59 -3.06 7.54 13.22
C ASP A 59 -1.85 7.46 12.28
N GLY A 60 -1.99 6.84 11.10
CA GLY A 60 -0.92 6.66 10.12
C GLY A 60 -0.07 5.41 10.33
N ARG A 61 -0.33 4.61 11.34
CA ARG A 61 0.40 3.36 11.58
C ARG A 61 -0.22 2.20 10.84
N VAL A 62 0.59 1.20 10.52
CA VAL A 62 0.10 -0.05 9.95
C VAL A 62 -0.63 -0.81 11.04
N LYS A 63 -1.95 -0.88 10.91
CA LYS A 63 -2.86 -1.48 11.86
C LYS A 63 -3.01 -2.98 11.65
N GLY A 64 -2.94 -3.43 10.40
CA GLY A 64 -3.10 -4.83 10.04
C GLY A 64 -2.32 -5.20 8.79
N THR A 65 -1.98 -6.47 8.70
CA THR A 65 -1.26 -7.03 7.56
C THR A 65 -1.89 -8.36 7.18
N ASN A 66 -1.95 -8.62 5.87
CA ASN A 66 -2.39 -9.90 5.33
C ASN A 66 -1.39 -10.35 4.26
N VAL A 67 -0.66 -11.42 4.54
CA VAL A 67 0.34 -11.95 3.61
C VAL A 67 -0.36 -12.67 2.46
N VAL A 68 -0.12 -12.21 1.25
CA VAL A 68 -0.67 -12.83 0.04
C VAL A 68 0.28 -13.92 -0.49
N GLY A 69 1.59 -13.68 -0.42
CA GLY A 69 2.58 -14.65 -0.85
C GLY A 69 4.00 -14.24 -0.51
N GLY A 70 4.90 -15.22 -0.51
CA GLY A 70 6.33 -15.03 -0.24
C GLY A 70 6.92 -16.15 0.60
N HIS A 71 8.24 -16.25 0.58
CA HIS A 71 8.95 -17.21 1.43
C HIS A 71 8.86 -16.79 2.90
N PRO A 72 8.59 -17.71 3.85
CA PRO A 72 8.40 -17.36 5.27
C PRO A 72 9.50 -16.51 5.87
N ILE A 73 10.76 -16.78 5.56
CA ILE A 73 11.92 -16.01 6.08
C ILE A 73 11.86 -14.56 5.59
N LEU A 74 11.53 -14.35 4.33
CA LEU A 74 11.41 -13.00 3.73
C LEU A 74 10.15 -12.29 4.21
N VAL A 75 9.07 -13.03 4.43
CA VAL A 75 7.82 -12.51 5.00
C VAL A 75 8.05 -11.95 6.39
N ASP A 76 8.74 -12.67 7.26
CA ASP A 76 9.03 -12.20 8.62
C ASP A 76 9.80 -10.88 8.61
N ALA A 77 10.82 -10.76 7.77
CA ALA A 77 11.59 -9.54 7.62
C ALA A 77 10.72 -8.37 7.15
N THR A 78 9.80 -8.64 6.24
CA THR A 78 8.86 -7.64 5.72
C THR A 78 7.91 -7.17 6.81
N LEU A 79 7.34 -8.08 7.58
CA LEU A 79 6.41 -7.74 8.66
C LEU A 79 7.09 -6.92 9.77
N VAL A 80 8.34 -7.24 10.10
CA VAL A 80 9.12 -6.45 11.08
C VAL A 80 9.29 -5.01 10.60
N ALA A 81 9.64 -4.81 9.33
CA ALA A 81 9.81 -3.47 8.77
C ALA A 81 8.48 -2.68 8.75
N LEU A 82 7.39 -3.34 8.39
CA LEU A 82 6.07 -2.71 8.30
C LEU A 82 5.57 -2.17 9.64
N LYS A 83 5.98 -2.74 10.76
CA LYS A 83 5.64 -2.23 12.09
C LYS A 83 6.19 -0.82 12.35
N GLU A 84 7.25 -0.44 11.67
CA GLU A 84 7.88 0.88 11.81
C GLU A 84 7.43 1.89 10.75
N TRP A 85 6.62 1.46 9.80
CA TRP A 85 6.11 2.36 8.76
C TRP A 85 5.12 3.36 9.35
N LYS A 86 5.22 4.61 8.88
CA LYS A 86 4.33 5.69 9.27
C LYS A 86 3.85 6.47 8.07
N TYR A 87 2.59 6.75 8.06
CA TYR A 87 1.92 7.60 7.08
C TYR A 87 1.33 8.83 7.78
N GLU A 88 0.95 9.82 7.00
CA GLU A 88 0.19 10.95 7.51
C GLU A 88 -1.11 10.47 8.13
N PRO A 89 -1.53 11.06 9.29
CA PRO A 89 -2.86 10.78 9.84
C PRO A 89 -3.97 11.14 8.85
N ALA A 90 -5.08 10.42 8.94
CA ALA A 90 -6.26 10.67 8.12
C ALA A 90 -7.52 10.33 8.92
N LYS A 91 -8.68 10.68 8.39
CA LYS A 91 -9.95 10.45 9.08
C LYS A 91 -10.36 8.99 9.13
N GLY A 92 -9.89 8.18 8.18
CA GLY A 92 -10.27 6.78 8.06
C GLY A 92 -9.07 5.88 7.78
N GLU A 93 -9.37 4.62 7.56
CA GLU A 93 -8.38 3.62 7.21
C GLU A 93 -8.06 3.64 5.72
N THR A 94 -6.83 3.24 5.37
CA THR A 94 -6.41 3.09 3.99
C THR A 94 -5.85 1.68 3.80
N SER A 95 -6.31 0.98 2.77
CA SER A 95 -5.78 -0.35 2.42
C SER A 95 -4.88 -0.24 1.19
N LEU A 96 -3.72 -0.87 1.27
CA LEU A 96 -2.74 -0.91 0.18
C LEU A 96 -2.24 -2.34 0.01
N THR A 97 -1.89 -2.69 -1.23
CA THR A 97 -1.16 -3.92 -1.53
C THR A 97 0.25 -3.56 -1.92
N LEU A 98 1.23 -4.14 -1.23
CA LEU A 98 2.65 -3.86 -1.41
C LEU A 98 3.38 -5.11 -1.87
N THR A 99 4.37 -4.90 -2.74
CA THR A 99 5.26 -5.98 -3.18
C THR A 99 6.69 -5.58 -2.88
N PHE A 100 7.40 -6.44 -2.15
CA PHE A 100 8.80 -6.26 -1.81
C PHE A 100 9.64 -7.29 -2.55
N ASP A 101 10.63 -6.83 -3.30
CA ASP A 101 11.49 -7.69 -4.09
C ASP A 101 12.83 -7.86 -3.37
N PHE A 102 13.11 -9.08 -2.91
CA PHE A 102 14.35 -9.44 -2.21
C PHE A 102 15.34 -10.08 -3.17
N ARG A 103 16.53 -9.49 -3.23
CA ARG A 103 17.64 -10.02 -4.04
C ARG A 103 18.91 -10.01 -3.23
N PRO A 104 19.72 -11.10 -3.29
CA PRO A 104 21.01 -11.15 -2.60
C PRO A 104 22.00 -10.10 -3.10
#